data_450bb1379b900c9e3a6393b9973efa2a
#
_entry.id   450bb1379b900c9e3a6393b9973efa2a
#
_cell.length_a   1.000
_cell.length_b   1.000
_cell.length_c   1.000
_cell.angle_alpha   90.00
_cell.angle_beta   90.00
_cell.angle_gamma   90.00
#
_symmetry.space_group_name_H-M   'P 1'
#
loop_
_entity.id
_entity.type
_entity.pdbx_description
1 polymer ?
#
loop_
_entity_poly.entity_id
_entity_poly.type
_entity_poly.pdbx_seq_one_letter_code
_entity_poly.pdbx_strand_id
1 'polypeptide(L)'
;MLSDFKKIDTLTPSDFEVFVRDVFVAAGWTDALITKVGQEFQHGDGGVDIFAYKNKRKFAIEVKQRQAGSTVDVKALNQLVTGAKLANVTNMILVTNSYFTSEVKVRALRLGVELMDRDGLQDLWIKKHSEIGREIKPRKYQETVIQDSLARFNDGKSRLLIEMATGLGKTYTVAHLVKQILQQGKAKRILFLAHQVEILLQSVTAFKNVLGIGTYSFSACFGGADPEHTDFVFGSFDTLFHLFLSPKMLGYATLSQFTRPKF
;
A
#
# COMPACT_ATOMS: atom_id res chain seq x y z
N MET A 1 21.45 5.43 13.67
CA MET A 1 20.50 5.83 12.63
C MET A 1 21.04 7.05 11.90
N LEU A 2 20.83 7.14 10.56
CA LEU A 2 21.36 8.25 9.77
C LEU A 2 20.76 9.58 10.22
N SER A 3 21.63 10.60 10.38
CA SER A 3 21.21 11.98 10.66
C SER A 3 20.66 12.71 9.42
N ASP A 4 20.95 12.19 8.22
CA ASP A 4 20.52 12.74 6.94
C ASP A 4 20.07 11.60 6.02
N PHE A 5 18.82 11.66 5.56
CA PHE A 5 18.24 10.65 4.69
C PHE A 5 18.99 10.50 3.35
N LYS A 6 19.58 11.57 2.82
CA LYS A 6 20.34 11.52 1.56
C LYS A 6 21.50 10.54 1.59
N LYS A 7 22.04 10.23 2.77
CA LYS A 7 23.12 9.26 2.94
C LYS A 7 22.74 7.81 2.65
N ILE A 8 21.45 7.48 2.46
CA ILE A 8 21.02 6.12 2.09
C ILE A 8 21.65 5.63 0.79
N ASP A 9 22.00 6.54 -0.11
CA ASP A 9 22.59 6.19 -1.41
C ASP A 9 24.08 5.77 -1.31
N THR A 10 24.74 6.08 -0.19
CA THR A 10 26.13 5.75 0.09
C THR A 10 26.31 4.51 0.98
N LEU A 11 25.22 3.94 1.46
CA LEU A 11 25.25 2.73 2.28
C LEU A 11 25.67 1.51 1.43
N THR A 12 26.25 0.51 2.07
CA THR A 12 26.35 -0.82 1.46
C THR A 12 24.95 -1.48 1.44
N PRO A 13 24.71 -2.50 0.60
CA PRO A 13 23.45 -3.22 0.62
C PRO A 13 23.06 -3.74 2.01
N SER A 14 24.01 -4.30 2.76
CA SER A 14 23.78 -4.79 4.12
C SER A 14 23.45 -3.67 5.11
N ASP A 15 24.15 -2.52 5.01
CA ASP A 15 23.85 -1.36 5.85
C ASP A 15 22.47 -0.75 5.52
N PHE A 16 22.06 -0.83 4.26
CA PHE A 16 20.75 -0.39 3.85
C PHE A 16 19.63 -1.30 4.38
N GLU A 17 19.84 -2.63 4.43
CA GLU A 17 18.92 -3.58 5.09
C GLU A 17 18.76 -3.24 6.59
N VAL A 18 19.89 -2.98 7.28
CA VAL A 18 19.88 -2.55 8.69
C VAL A 18 19.13 -1.22 8.86
N PHE A 19 19.39 -0.25 7.99
CA PHE A 19 18.69 1.03 8.00
C PHE A 19 17.19 0.88 7.83
N VAL A 20 16.74 0.09 6.85
CA VAL A 20 15.32 -0.19 6.62
C VAL A 20 14.69 -0.84 7.84
N ARG A 21 15.32 -1.88 8.41
CA ARG A 21 14.86 -2.50 9.66
C ARG A 21 14.66 -1.46 10.77
N ASP A 22 15.63 -0.60 10.98
CA ASP A 22 15.59 0.41 12.04
C ASP A 22 14.51 1.45 11.82
N VAL A 23 14.24 1.83 10.56
CA VAL A 23 13.13 2.71 10.20
C VAL A 23 11.78 2.05 10.51
N PHE A 24 11.63 0.76 10.19
CA PHE A 24 10.42 0.01 10.48
C PHE A 24 10.18 -0.14 11.98
N VAL A 25 11.22 -0.53 12.75
CA VAL A 25 11.13 -0.61 14.23
C VAL A 25 10.72 0.73 14.81
N ALA A 26 11.32 1.80 14.32
CA ALA A 26 11.00 3.14 14.75
C ALA A 26 9.56 3.58 14.41
N ALA A 27 8.99 3.04 13.34
CA ALA A 27 7.60 3.24 12.95
C ALA A 27 6.62 2.28 13.69
N GLY A 28 7.09 1.63 14.76
CA GLY A 28 6.27 0.76 15.62
C GLY A 28 6.05 -0.65 15.07
N TRP A 29 6.97 -1.16 14.23
CA TRP A 29 7.02 -2.56 13.88
C TRP A 29 7.78 -3.35 14.95
N THR A 30 7.36 -4.57 15.24
CA THR A 30 7.98 -5.42 16.27
C THR A 30 8.65 -6.63 15.62
N ASP A 31 9.56 -7.26 16.37
CA ASP A 31 10.27 -8.49 15.98
C ASP A 31 10.87 -8.42 14.56
N ALA A 32 11.45 -7.26 14.22
CA ALA A 32 12.09 -7.04 12.93
C ALA A 32 13.47 -7.73 12.90
N LEU A 33 13.53 -8.91 12.27
CA LEU A 33 14.71 -9.76 12.18
C LEU A 33 15.26 -9.78 10.75
N ILE A 34 16.57 -9.54 10.60
CA ILE A 34 17.29 -9.70 9.34
C ILE A 34 17.60 -11.19 9.14
N THR A 35 17.20 -11.79 8.03
CA THR A 35 17.28 -13.21 7.76
C THR A 35 18.72 -13.74 7.65
N LYS A 36 19.65 -12.93 7.16
CA LYS A 36 21.08 -13.31 7.00
C LYS A 36 21.84 -13.47 8.31
N VAL A 37 21.28 -13.05 9.44
CA VAL A 37 21.93 -13.09 10.76
C VAL A 37 21.55 -14.33 11.57
N GLY A 38 20.48 -15.07 11.16
CA GLY A 38 20.00 -16.28 11.85
C GLY A 38 20.39 -17.55 11.09
N GLN A 39 21.02 -18.52 11.76
CA GLN A 39 21.53 -19.78 11.19
C GLN A 39 20.46 -20.76 10.67
N GLU A 40 19.19 -20.40 10.61
CA GLU A 40 18.11 -21.34 10.26
C GLU A 40 17.85 -21.53 8.75
N PHE A 41 18.45 -20.71 7.87
CA PHE A 41 18.29 -20.83 6.42
C PHE A 41 19.62 -21.13 5.72
N GLN A 42 20.07 -22.40 5.78
CA GLN A 42 21.31 -22.87 5.14
C GLN A 42 21.27 -22.92 3.60
N HIS A 43 20.15 -22.57 2.95
CA HIS A 43 20.00 -22.59 1.49
C HIS A 43 19.36 -21.29 0.99
N GLY A 44 20.16 -20.23 0.85
CA GLY A 44 19.76 -18.98 0.21
C GLY A 44 18.47 -18.39 0.80
N ASP A 45 18.50 -17.16 1.22
CA ASP A 45 17.40 -16.42 1.90
C ASP A 45 16.08 -16.35 1.11
N GLY A 46 15.96 -17.07 0.00
CA GLY A 46 14.75 -17.19 -0.82
C GLY A 46 14.18 -15.83 -1.31
N GLY A 47 14.89 -14.71 -1.10
CA GLY A 47 14.45 -13.40 -1.48
C GLY A 47 13.61 -12.69 -0.41
N VAL A 48 13.86 -12.95 0.88
CA VAL A 48 13.33 -12.17 2.00
C VAL A 48 14.48 -11.71 2.88
N ASP A 49 14.67 -10.41 3.01
CA ASP A 49 15.76 -9.82 3.81
C ASP A 49 15.36 -9.59 5.27
N ILE A 50 14.07 -9.26 5.54
CA ILE A 50 13.58 -8.94 6.88
C ILE A 50 12.22 -9.59 7.11
N PHE A 51 12.03 -10.21 8.28
CA PHE A 51 10.71 -10.51 8.81
C PHE A 51 10.39 -9.51 9.92
N ALA A 52 9.14 -8.98 9.92
CA ALA A 52 8.68 -8.06 10.95
C ALA A 52 7.18 -8.22 11.19
N TYR A 53 6.69 -7.70 12.32
CA TYR A 53 5.28 -7.74 12.68
C TYR A 53 4.68 -6.32 12.76
N LYS A 54 3.47 -6.18 12.26
CA LYS A 54 2.64 -4.99 12.42
C LYS A 54 1.19 -5.41 12.65
N ASN A 55 0.56 -4.89 13.70
CA ASN A 55 -0.83 -5.21 14.06
C ASN A 55 -1.10 -6.74 14.13
N LYS A 56 -0.18 -7.50 14.75
CA LYS A 56 -0.22 -8.98 14.86
C LYS A 56 -0.08 -9.73 13.52
N ARG A 57 0.20 -9.06 12.41
CA ARG A 57 0.45 -9.67 11.10
C ARG A 57 1.96 -9.78 10.87
N LYS A 58 2.41 -10.95 10.37
CA LYS A 58 3.79 -11.17 9.94
C LYS A 58 3.97 -10.70 8.50
N PHE A 59 5.06 -10.01 8.23
CA PHE A 59 5.43 -9.50 6.91
C PHE A 59 6.79 -10.06 6.47
N ALA A 60 6.89 -10.39 5.18
CA ALA A 60 8.14 -10.66 4.49
C ALA A 60 8.54 -9.40 3.73
N ILE A 61 9.75 -8.92 3.95
CA ILE A 61 10.26 -7.65 3.40
C ILE A 61 11.53 -7.96 2.63
N GLU A 62 11.55 -7.58 1.37
CA GLU A 62 12.72 -7.60 0.50
C GLU A 62 13.24 -6.17 0.32
N VAL A 63 14.54 -5.97 0.43
CA VAL A 63 15.21 -4.68 0.38
C VAL A 63 16.12 -4.62 -0.84
N LYS A 64 15.91 -3.68 -1.73
CA LYS A 64 16.73 -3.49 -2.93
C LYS A 64 17.36 -2.11 -2.96
N GLN A 65 18.65 -2.06 -2.63
CA GLN A 65 19.44 -0.85 -2.87
C GLN A 65 19.76 -0.74 -4.37
N ARG A 66 19.66 0.47 -4.90
CA ARG A 66 19.95 0.80 -6.28
C ARG A 66 20.83 2.05 -6.37
N GLN A 67 21.63 2.13 -7.43
CA GLN A 67 22.36 3.37 -7.76
C GLN A 67 21.36 4.47 -8.12
N ALA A 68 21.76 5.71 -7.89
CA ALA A 68 20.93 6.88 -8.23
C ALA A 68 20.52 6.85 -9.71
N GLY A 69 19.23 7.08 -9.98
CA GLY A 69 18.66 7.08 -11.33
C GLY A 69 18.28 5.70 -11.89
N SER A 70 18.64 4.59 -11.23
CA SER A 70 18.19 3.25 -11.63
C SER A 70 16.86 2.88 -10.97
N THR A 71 16.14 1.91 -11.54
CA THR A 71 14.85 1.43 -11.03
C THR A 71 14.93 -0.05 -10.61
N VAL A 72 13.99 -0.48 -9.81
CA VAL A 72 13.83 -1.91 -9.44
C VAL A 72 12.99 -2.61 -10.51
N ASP A 73 13.46 -3.80 -10.90
CA ASP A 73 12.85 -4.66 -11.91
C ASP A 73 11.93 -5.73 -11.30
N VAL A 74 11.26 -6.48 -12.18
CA VAL A 74 10.33 -7.57 -11.80
C VAL A 74 11.04 -8.75 -11.11
N LYS A 75 12.34 -8.92 -11.31
CA LYS A 75 13.11 -10.03 -10.70
C LYS A 75 13.07 -9.95 -9.18
N ALA A 76 13.24 -8.74 -8.62
CA ALA A 76 13.16 -8.52 -7.17
C ALA A 76 11.78 -8.88 -6.60
N LEU A 77 10.71 -8.52 -7.33
CA LEU A 77 9.35 -8.87 -6.95
C LEU A 77 9.13 -10.39 -6.91
N ASN A 78 9.61 -11.11 -7.92
CA ASN A 78 9.46 -12.55 -8.00
C ASN A 78 10.26 -13.26 -6.89
N GLN A 79 11.44 -12.74 -6.51
CA GLN A 79 12.24 -13.25 -5.40
C GLN A 79 11.45 -13.14 -4.09
N LEU A 80 10.93 -11.97 -3.77
CA LEU A 80 10.12 -11.76 -2.57
C LEU A 80 8.90 -12.69 -2.51
N VAL A 81 8.15 -12.83 -3.60
CA VAL A 81 6.97 -13.71 -3.65
C VAL A 81 7.34 -15.16 -3.40
N THR A 82 8.46 -15.62 -3.98
CA THR A 82 8.95 -17.00 -3.77
C THR A 82 9.36 -17.22 -2.32
N GLY A 83 10.17 -16.33 -1.75
CA GLY A 83 10.62 -16.42 -0.36
C GLY A 83 9.50 -16.33 0.66
N ALA A 84 8.56 -15.41 0.46
CA ALA A 84 7.39 -15.28 1.31
C ALA A 84 6.52 -16.55 1.30
N LYS A 85 6.35 -17.17 0.13
CA LYS A 85 5.64 -18.45 -0.04
C LYS A 85 6.32 -19.59 0.72
N LEU A 86 7.65 -19.71 0.61
CA LEU A 86 8.43 -20.71 1.35
C LEU A 86 8.32 -20.50 2.86
N ALA A 87 8.24 -19.25 3.32
CA ALA A 87 8.11 -18.90 4.74
C ALA A 87 6.64 -18.91 5.25
N ASN A 88 5.66 -19.29 4.43
CA ASN A 88 4.21 -19.22 4.73
C ASN A 88 3.76 -17.84 5.20
N VAL A 89 4.28 -16.76 4.56
CA VAL A 89 3.93 -15.37 4.86
C VAL A 89 3.19 -14.78 3.67
N THR A 90 2.00 -14.22 3.92
CA THR A 90 1.14 -13.66 2.88
C THR A 90 1.31 -12.15 2.71
N ASN A 91 1.75 -11.44 3.76
CA ASN A 91 1.95 -10.00 3.68
C ASN A 91 3.39 -9.72 3.22
N MET A 92 3.54 -8.96 2.15
CA MET A 92 4.82 -8.75 1.48
C MET A 92 5.06 -7.27 1.23
N ILE A 93 6.30 -6.81 1.47
CA ILE A 93 6.73 -5.44 1.16
C ILE A 93 8.05 -5.49 0.40
N LEU A 94 8.11 -4.83 -0.75
CA LEU A 94 9.36 -4.58 -1.49
C LEU A 94 9.79 -3.13 -1.26
N VAL A 95 10.99 -2.95 -0.69
CA VAL A 95 11.53 -1.64 -0.28
C VAL A 95 12.73 -1.28 -1.15
N THR A 96 12.86 -0.01 -1.53
CA THR A 96 14.04 0.49 -2.25
C THR A 96 14.38 1.95 -1.91
N ASN A 97 15.66 2.31 -2.07
CA ASN A 97 16.13 3.71 -2.06
C ASN A 97 15.91 4.43 -3.40
N SER A 98 15.24 3.78 -4.36
CA SER A 98 14.99 4.29 -5.71
C SER A 98 13.48 4.22 -6.04
N TYR A 99 13.14 4.00 -7.31
CA TYR A 99 11.77 3.95 -7.79
C TYR A 99 11.47 2.64 -8.50
N PHE A 100 10.18 2.30 -8.64
CA PHE A 100 9.72 1.11 -9.35
C PHE A 100 9.24 1.46 -10.75
N THR A 101 9.50 0.56 -11.70
CA THR A 101 8.91 0.67 -13.05
C THR A 101 7.39 0.52 -13.01
N SER A 102 6.69 1.00 -14.04
CA SER A 102 5.23 0.82 -14.16
C SER A 102 4.85 -0.67 -14.17
N GLU A 103 5.65 -1.51 -14.82
CA GLU A 103 5.44 -2.95 -14.84
C GLU A 103 5.48 -3.57 -13.43
N VAL A 104 6.48 -3.20 -12.63
CA VAL A 104 6.59 -3.67 -11.23
C VAL A 104 5.38 -3.22 -10.41
N LYS A 105 4.94 -1.97 -10.55
CA LYS A 105 3.77 -1.44 -9.84
C LYS A 105 2.50 -2.23 -10.15
N VAL A 106 2.26 -2.52 -11.43
CA VAL A 106 1.11 -3.33 -11.87
C VAL A 106 1.17 -4.76 -11.33
N ARG A 107 2.34 -5.41 -11.45
CA ARG A 107 2.51 -6.79 -10.97
C ARG A 107 2.43 -6.91 -9.46
N ALA A 108 3.06 -5.99 -8.73
CA ALA A 108 3.01 -5.97 -7.27
C ALA A 108 1.57 -5.85 -6.75
N LEU A 109 0.77 -4.98 -7.37
CA LEU A 109 -0.63 -4.84 -7.01
C LEU A 109 -1.42 -6.13 -7.25
N ARG A 110 -1.17 -6.85 -8.35
CA ARG A 110 -1.80 -8.16 -8.65
C ARG A 110 -1.42 -9.25 -7.63
N LEU A 111 -0.18 -9.20 -7.15
CA LEU A 111 0.37 -10.18 -6.22
C LEU A 111 0.14 -9.84 -4.75
N GLY A 112 -0.55 -8.72 -4.45
CA GLY A 112 -0.75 -8.25 -3.08
C GLY A 112 0.55 -7.79 -2.40
N VAL A 113 1.57 -7.38 -3.17
CA VAL A 113 2.85 -6.89 -2.64
C VAL A 113 2.77 -5.39 -2.45
N GLU A 114 3.06 -4.91 -1.25
CA GLU A 114 3.23 -3.49 -0.98
C GLU A 114 4.58 -3.01 -1.52
N LEU A 115 4.59 -1.84 -2.17
CA LEU A 115 5.81 -1.20 -2.65
C LEU A 115 6.12 0.02 -1.78
N MET A 116 7.36 0.10 -1.32
CA MET A 116 7.89 1.27 -0.61
C MET A 116 9.11 1.78 -1.38
N ASP A 117 8.90 2.81 -2.18
CA ASP A 117 9.97 3.50 -2.88
C ASP A 117 10.70 4.51 -1.97
N ARG A 118 11.63 5.26 -2.57
CA ARG A 118 12.41 6.28 -1.86
C ARG A 118 11.55 7.25 -1.08
N ASP A 119 10.47 7.75 -1.69
CA ASP A 119 9.61 8.76 -1.08
C ASP A 119 8.82 8.17 0.08
N GLY A 120 8.29 6.95 -0.07
CA GLY A 120 7.60 6.23 1.00
C GLY A 120 8.51 5.88 2.17
N LEU A 121 9.77 5.50 1.89
CA LEU A 121 10.77 5.24 2.93
C LEU A 121 11.20 6.53 3.65
N GLN A 122 11.33 7.65 2.92
CA GLN A 122 11.62 8.95 3.49
C GLN A 122 10.49 9.43 4.40
N ASP A 123 9.25 9.30 3.98
CA ASP A 123 8.08 9.65 4.78
C ASP A 123 8.04 8.86 6.09
N LEU A 124 8.34 7.56 6.03
CA LEU A 124 8.39 6.71 7.22
C LEU A 124 9.54 7.12 8.15
N TRP A 125 10.70 7.49 7.61
CA TRP A 125 11.85 7.96 8.35
C TRP A 125 11.61 9.34 8.99
N ILE A 126 10.98 10.28 8.27
CA ILE A 126 10.62 11.62 8.77
C ILE A 126 9.60 11.52 9.91
N LYS A 127 8.60 10.64 9.81
CA LYS A 127 7.61 10.43 10.87
C LYS A 127 8.24 10.09 12.22
N LYS A 128 9.43 9.49 12.23
CA LYS A 128 10.17 9.25 13.46
C LYS A 128 10.94 10.48 13.96
N HIS A 129 11.53 11.26 13.06
CA HIS A 129 12.47 12.36 13.42
C HIS A 129 11.76 13.69 13.65
N SER A 130 10.53 13.82 13.19
CA SER A 130 9.63 14.90 13.58
C SER A 130 8.58 14.33 14.51
N GLU A 131 8.48 14.80 15.73
CA GLU A 131 7.31 14.60 16.61
C GLU A 131 6.02 15.12 15.96
N ILE A 132 6.15 15.70 14.77
CA ILE A 132 5.11 16.15 13.86
C ILE A 132 5.19 15.26 12.61
N GLY A 133 4.74 13.99 12.73
CA GLY A 133 4.39 13.25 11.54
C GLY A 133 3.36 14.08 10.78
N ARG A 134 3.69 14.51 9.56
CA ARG A 134 2.71 15.15 8.68
C ARG A 134 1.64 14.12 8.33
N GLU A 135 0.70 13.94 9.25
CA GLU A 135 -0.56 13.29 8.90
C GLU A 135 -1.13 14.11 7.74
N ILE A 136 -1.35 13.46 6.60
CA ILE A 136 -2.01 14.12 5.48
C ILE A 136 -3.42 14.44 5.97
N LYS A 137 -3.63 15.70 6.36
CA LYS A 137 -4.93 16.20 6.81
C LYS A 137 -5.76 16.61 5.61
N PRO A 138 -7.07 16.34 5.63
CA PRO A 138 -7.94 16.87 4.60
C PRO A 138 -7.95 18.40 4.64
N ARG A 139 -8.03 19.03 3.49
CA ARG A 139 -8.23 20.49 3.39
C ARG A 139 -9.65 20.83 3.87
N LYS A 140 -9.88 22.04 4.34
CA LYS A 140 -11.16 22.46 4.92
C LYS A 140 -12.38 22.10 4.07
N TYR A 141 -12.34 22.32 2.75
CA TYR A 141 -13.42 21.94 1.84
C TYR A 141 -13.58 20.41 1.70
N GLN A 142 -12.49 19.64 1.77
CA GLN A 142 -12.54 18.18 1.76
C GLN A 142 -13.15 17.66 3.07
N GLU A 143 -12.81 18.28 4.19
CA GLU A 143 -13.38 17.95 5.49
C GLU A 143 -14.90 18.14 5.51
N THR A 144 -15.40 19.23 4.95
CA THR A 144 -16.85 19.47 4.80
C THR A 144 -17.50 18.34 4.00
N VAL A 145 -16.93 17.95 2.86
CA VAL A 145 -17.46 16.84 2.03
C VAL A 145 -17.44 15.52 2.78
N ILE A 146 -16.37 15.25 3.54
CA ILE A 146 -16.24 14.02 4.33
C ILE A 146 -17.32 13.98 5.41
N GLN A 147 -17.51 15.05 6.17
CA GLN A 147 -18.50 15.10 7.24
C GLN A 147 -19.94 14.98 6.72
N ASP A 148 -20.28 15.68 5.63
CA ASP A 148 -21.61 15.55 4.99
C ASP A 148 -21.85 14.11 4.49
N SER A 149 -20.85 13.51 3.86
CA SER A 149 -20.92 12.13 3.38
C SER A 149 -21.10 11.12 4.53
N LEU A 150 -20.38 11.30 5.64
CA LEU A 150 -20.52 10.46 6.83
C LEU A 150 -21.89 10.61 7.49
N ALA A 151 -22.41 11.82 7.61
CA ALA A 151 -23.74 12.07 8.15
C ALA A 151 -24.79 11.31 7.35
N ARG A 152 -24.77 11.44 6.02
CA ARG A 152 -25.69 10.73 5.12
C ARG A 152 -25.54 9.21 5.22
N PHE A 153 -24.31 8.71 5.32
CA PHE A 153 -24.04 7.28 5.50
C PHE A 153 -24.57 6.78 6.85
N ASN A 154 -24.46 7.60 7.91
CA ASN A 154 -24.98 7.31 9.24
C ASN A 154 -26.50 7.31 9.27
N ASP A 155 -27.15 8.13 8.45
CA ASP A 155 -28.61 8.16 8.24
C ASP A 155 -29.12 6.99 7.38
N GLY A 156 -28.28 6.00 7.09
CA GLY A 156 -28.67 4.78 6.37
C GLY A 156 -28.67 4.93 4.84
N LYS A 157 -28.10 6.01 4.28
CA LYS A 157 -27.97 6.13 2.81
C LYS A 157 -26.89 5.16 2.31
N SER A 158 -27.27 4.19 1.49
CA SER A 158 -26.39 3.19 0.91
C SER A 158 -25.67 3.64 -0.36
N ARG A 159 -26.08 4.78 -0.94
CA ARG A 159 -25.50 5.34 -2.17
C ARG A 159 -25.27 6.83 -2.01
N LEU A 160 -24.06 7.28 -2.30
CA LEU A 160 -23.67 8.68 -2.24
C LEU A 160 -22.99 9.07 -3.55
N LEU A 161 -23.31 10.26 -4.06
CA LEU A 161 -22.58 10.88 -5.16
C LEU A 161 -21.77 12.03 -4.60
N ILE A 162 -20.45 11.99 -4.79
CA ILE A 162 -19.53 13.08 -4.42
C ILE A 162 -19.02 13.71 -5.71
N GLU A 163 -19.41 14.95 -5.95
CA GLU A 163 -18.98 15.73 -7.11
C GLU A 163 -17.94 16.76 -6.68
N MET A 164 -16.78 16.72 -7.31
CA MET A 164 -15.67 17.66 -7.04
C MET A 164 -14.96 17.97 -8.36
N ALA A 165 -14.50 19.20 -8.54
CA ALA A 165 -13.73 19.60 -9.71
C ALA A 165 -12.40 18.81 -9.82
N THR A 166 -11.84 18.74 -11.02
CA THR A 166 -10.54 18.10 -11.27
C THR A 166 -9.45 18.86 -10.50
N GLY A 167 -8.49 18.12 -9.95
CA GLY A 167 -7.38 18.70 -9.17
C GLY A 167 -7.68 18.98 -7.69
N LEU A 168 -8.94 18.91 -7.25
CA LEU A 168 -9.30 19.12 -5.83
C LEU A 168 -9.03 17.91 -4.90
N GLY A 169 -8.33 16.90 -5.39
CA GLY A 169 -7.92 15.74 -4.56
C GLY A 169 -9.06 14.79 -4.20
N LYS A 170 -9.98 14.50 -5.16
CA LYS A 170 -11.09 13.55 -4.97
C LYS A 170 -10.65 12.24 -4.30
N THR A 171 -9.57 11.64 -4.78
CA THR A 171 -9.06 10.37 -4.27
C THR A 171 -8.63 10.46 -2.80
N TYR A 172 -7.96 11.54 -2.40
CA TYR A 172 -7.61 11.80 -1.01
C TYR A 172 -8.84 12.03 -0.12
N THR A 173 -9.83 12.77 -0.62
CA THR A 173 -11.11 12.98 0.08
C THR A 173 -11.79 11.64 0.36
N VAL A 174 -11.88 10.77 -0.66
CA VAL A 174 -12.46 9.43 -0.52
C VAL A 174 -11.62 8.55 0.40
N ALA A 175 -10.29 8.61 0.34
CA ALA A 175 -9.44 7.85 1.25
C ALA A 175 -9.64 8.25 2.73
N HIS A 176 -9.79 9.55 3.03
CA HIS A 176 -10.12 10.02 4.37
C HIS A 176 -11.53 9.62 4.81
N LEU A 177 -12.52 9.68 3.94
CA LEU A 177 -13.88 9.19 4.22
C LEU A 177 -13.86 7.71 4.58
N VAL A 178 -13.18 6.90 3.79
CA VAL A 178 -13.02 5.46 4.03
C VAL A 178 -12.30 5.19 5.35
N LYS A 179 -11.25 5.94 5.67
CA LYS A 179 -10.55 5.85 6.96
C LYS A 179 -11.55 5.97 8.13
N GLN A 180 -12.45 6.96 8.08
CA GLN A 180 -13.44 7.17 9.13
C GLN A 180 -14.52 6.08 9.16
N ILE A 181 -14.98 5.59 8.02
CA ILE A 181 -15.93 4.48 7.92
C ILE A 181 -15.35 3.20 8.55
N LEU A 182 -14.07 2.90 8.25
CA LEU A 182 -13.37 1.75 8.84
C LEU A 182 -13.17 1.91 10.35
N GLN A 183 -12.78 3.10 10.81
CA GLN A 183 -12.62 3.41 12.24
C GLN A 183 -13.93 3.28 13.03
N GLN A 184 -15.07 3.57 12.39
CA GLN A 184 -16.40 3.38 12.98
C GLN A 184 -16.89 1.91 12.89
N GLY A 185 -16.10 0.99 12.34
CA GLY A 185 -16.46 -0.41 12.19
C GLY A 185 -17.60 -0.68 11.19
N LYS A 186 -17.95 0.31 10.35
CA LYS A 186 -19.08 0.22 9.42
C LYS A 186 -18.77 -0.52 8.12
N ALA A 187 -17.50 -0.69 7.80
CA ALA A 187 -17.03 -1.56 6.74
C ALA A 187 -15.77 -2.31 7.21
N LYS A 188 -15.56 -3.49 6.66
CA LYS A 188 -14.36 -4.30 6.93
C LYS A 188 -13.51 -4.45 5.67
N ARG A 189 -14.12 -4.39 4.51
CA ARG A 189 -13.48 -4.56 3.20
C ARG A 189 -13.96 -3.50 2.22
N ILE A 190 -13.08 -3.01 1.38
CA ILE A 190 -13.33 -1.93 0.43
C ILE A 190 -12.98 -2.41 -0.99
N LEU A 191 -13.92 -2.21 -1.91
CA LEU A 191 -13.70 -2.38 -3.34
C LEU A 191 -13.65 -1.00 -3.99
N PHE A 192 -12.52 -0.66 -4.59
CA PHE A 192 -12.31 0.57 -5.36
C PHE A 192 -12.29 0.26 -6.86
N LEU A 193 -13.10 0.98 -7.63
CA LEU A 193 -13.26 0.79 -9.05
C LEU A 193 -12.88 2.00 -9.86
N ALA A 194 -12.11 1.80 -10.93
CA ALA A 194 -11.84 2.81 -11.93
C ALA A 194 -11.71 2.17 -13.32
N HIS A 195 -11.87 2.98 -14.37
CA HIS A 195 -11.78 2.50 -15.75
C HIS A 195 -10.35 2.41 -16.28
N GLN A 196 -9.39 3.11 -15.66
CA GLN A 196 -7.99 3.14 -16.07
C GLN A 196 -7.08 2.61 -14.97
N VAL A 197 -6.09 1.82 -15.36
CA VAL A 197 -5.10 1.23 -14.44
C VAL A 197 -4.26 2.31 -13.75
N GLU A 198 -3.94 3.39 -14.47
CA GLU A 198 -3.21 4.54 -13.92
C GLU A 198 -3.94 5.19 -12.75
N ILE A 199 -5.28 5.33 -12.85
CA ILE A 199 -6.12 5.85 -11.77
C ILE A 199 -6.09 4.88 -10.57
N LEU A 200 -6.12 3.57 -10.82
CA LEU A 200 -6.03 2.57 -9.75
C LEU A 200 -4.69 2.68 -9.00
N LEU A 201 -3.56 2.77 -9.72
CA LEU A 201 -2.24 2.90 -9.12
C LEU A 201 -2.09 4.19 -8.30
N GLN A 202 -2.57 5.33 -8.82
CA GLN A 202 -2.60 6.60 -8.09
C GLN A 202 -3.49 6.52 -6.84
N SER A 203 -4.62 5.82 -6.95
CA SER A 203 -5.54 5.65 -5.82
C SER A 203 -4.95 4.78 -4.73
N VAL A 204 -4.27 3.68 -5.06
CA VAL A 204 -3.54 2.85 -4.09
C VAL A 204 -2.55 3.70 -3.30
N THR A 205 -1.76 4.53 -3.98
CA THR A 205 -0.80 5.42 -3.33
C THR A 205 -1.50 6.40 -2.38
N ALA A 206 -2.57 7.05 -2.81
CA ALA A 206 -3.32 7.98 -1.97
C ALA A 206 -3.94 7.29 -0.73
N PHE A 207 -4.50 6.09 -0.89
CA PHE A 207 -5.05 5.31 0.21
C PHE A 207 -3.97 4.89 1.20
N LYS A 208 -2.81 4.39 0.74
CA LYS A 208 -1.68 4.05 1.60
C LYS A 208 -1.16 5.24 2.40
N ASN A 209 -1.08 6.40 1.77
CA ASN A 209 -0.64 7.64 2.42
C ASN A 209 -1.60 8.09 3.54
N VAL A 210 -2.90 7.87 3.38
CA VAL A 210 -3.92 8.27 4.38
C VAL A 210 -4.09 7.21 5.46
N LEU A 211 -4.06 5.92 5.09
CA LEU A 211 -4.34 4.80 6.00
C LEU A 211 -3.10 4.30 6.74
N GLY A 212 -1.93 4.53 6.18
CA GLY A 212 -0.65 4.04 6.70
C GLY A 212 -0.26 2.67 6.13
N ILE A 213 1.05 2.52 5.87
CA ILE A 213 1.64 1.29 5.35
C ILE A 213 1.54 0.18 6.41
N GLY A 214 1.24 -1.04 5.98
CA GLY A 214 1.12 -2.22 6.85
C GLY A 214 -0.12 -2.25 7.75
N THR A 215 -1.01 -1.26 7.66
CA THR A 215 -2.25 -1.23 8.45
C THR A 215 -3.32 -2.12 7.81
N TYR A 216 -3.41 -2.10 6.50
CA TYR A 216 -4.38 -2.85 5.70
C TYR A 216 -3.67 -3.59 4.57
N SER A 217 -4.27 -4.70 4.10
CA SER A 217 -3.83 -5.43 2.93
C SER A 217 -4.51 -4.89 1.66
N PHE A 218 -3.73 -4.78 0.57
CA PHE A 218 -4.18 -4.24 -0.71
C PHE A 218 -3.95 -5.25 -1.82
N SER A 219 -4.93 -5.47 -2.67
CA SER A 219 -4.78 -6.28 -3.88
C SER A 219 -5.44 -5.63 -5.09
N ALA A 220 -5.13 -6.15 -6.27
CA ALA A 220 -5.71 -5.70 -7.52
C ALA A 220 -6.50 -6.80 -8.19
N CYS A 221 -7.61 -6.40 -8.77
CA CYS A 221 -8.49 -7.24 -9.56
C CYS A 221 -8.53 -6.72 -11.00
N PHE A 222 -7.44 -6.95 -11.74
CA PHE A 222 -7.35 -6.76 -13.18
C PHE A 222 -6.40 -7.79 -13.78
N GLY A 223 -6.72 -8.32 -14.95
CA GLY A 223 -5.92 -9.32 -15.65
C GLY A 223 -5.86 -10.70 -14.99
N GLY A 224 -6.96 -11.15 -14.37
CA GLY A 224 -7.11 -12.54 -13.90
C GLY A 224 -6.56 -12.84 -12.50
N ALA A 225 -6.16 -11.85 -11.73
CA ALA A 225 -5.77 -12.04 -10.33
C ALA A 225 -7.02 -12.23 -9.44
N ASP A 226 -6.97 -13.23 -8.59
CA ASP A 226 -8.02 -13.54 -7.61
C ASP A 226 -7.75 -12.78 -6.29
N PRO A 227 -8.63 -11.86 -5.87
CA PRO A 227 -8.43 -11.06 -4.68
C PRO A 227 -8.81 -11.83 -3.41
N GLU A 228 -8.11 -12.89 -3.06
CA GLU A 228 -8.40 -13.63 -1.84
C GLU A 228 -8.00 -12.86 -0.58
N HIS A 229 -8.99 -12.62 0.31
CA HIS A 229 -8.83 -12.21 1.71
C HIS A 229 -8.10 -10.88 1.99
N THR A 230 -8.15 -9.89 1.10
CA THR A 230 -7.58 -8.56 1.36
C THR A 230 -8.62 -7.56 1.88
N ASP A 231 -8.15 -6.56 2.62
CA ASP A 231 -9.02 -5.49 3.15
C ASP A 231 -9.45 -4.54 2.02
N PHE A 232 -8.56 -4.30 1.06
CA PHE A 232 -8.80 -3.45 -0.10
C PHE A 232 -8.57 -4.18 -1.41
N VAL A 233 -9.54 -4.07 -2.32
CA VAL A 233 -9.42 -4.54 -3.71
C VAL A 233 -9.56 -3.35 -4.65
N PHE A 234 -8.60 -3.20 -5.56
CA PHE A 234 -8.61 -2.20 -6.62
C PHE A 234 -8.86 -2.89 -7.96
N GLY A 235 -9.97 -2.59 -8.63
CA GLY A 235 -10.37 -3.28 -9.84
C GLY A 235 -10.76 -2.37 -10.99
N SER A 236 -10.54 -2.83 -12.24
CA SER A 236 -11.13 -2.19 -13.41
C SER A 236 -12.56 -2.68 -13.62
N PHE A 237 -13.40 -1.81 -14.21
CA PHE A 237 -14.78 -2.19 -14.52
C PHE A 237 -14.86 -3.42 -15.44
N ASP A 238 -13.97 -3.53 -16.41
CA ASP A 238 -13.95 -4.64 -17.37
C ASP A 238 -13.69 -5.99 -16.68
N THR A 239 -12.78 -6.00 -15.71
CA THR A 239 -12.45 -7.22 -14.95
C THR A 239 -13.58 -7.62 -13.99
N LEU A 240 -14.28 -6.65 -13.44
CA LEU A 240 -15.35 -6.91 -12.47
C LEU A 240 -16.59 -7.53 -13.09
N PHE A 241 -16.91 -7.20 -14.32
CA PHE A 241 -18.06 -7.82 -15.00
C PHE A 241 -17.92 -9.35 -15.02
N HIS A 242 -16.71 -9.86 -15.14
CA HIS A 242 -16.42 -11.29 -15.06
C HIS A 242 -16.37 -11.85 -13.62
N LEU A 243 -16.15 -11.00 -12.61
CA LEU A 243 -16.00 -11.40 -11.21
C LEU A 243 -17.27 -11.21 -10.36
N PHE A 244 -18.21 -10.37 -10.78
CA PHE A 244 -19.48 -10.17 -10.08
C PHE A 244 -20.33 -11.45 -9.98
N LEU A 245 -20.05 -12.43 -10.80
CA LEU A 245 -20.65 -13.76 -10.73
C LEU A 245 -19.93 -14.69 -9.74
N SER A 246 -18.85 -14.22 -9.10
CA SER A 246 -18.08 -15.01 -8.13
C SER A 246 -18.54 -14.72 -6.69
N PRO A 247 -18.81 -15.75 -5.86
CA PRO A 247 -19.13 -15.59 -4.44
C PRO A 247 -18.04 -14.86 -3.62
N LYS A 248 -16.82 -14.77 -4.16
CA LYS A 248 -15.63 -14.18 -3.50
C LYS A 248 -15.74 -12.67 -3.28
N MET A 249 -16.61 -11.97 -4.02
CA MET A 249 -16.79 -10.51 -3.91
C MET A 249 -17.87 -10.10 -2.92
N LEU A 250 -18.56 -11.05 -2.30
CA LEU A 250 -19.57 -10.77 -1.29
C LEU A 250 -18.93 -10.11 -0.04
N GLY A 251 -19.48 -8.96 0.36
CA GLY A 251 -19.08 -8.26 1.58
C GLY A 251 -18.07 -7.11 1.42
N TYR A 252 -17.79 -6.66 0.19
CA TYR A 252 -17.03 -5.41 -0.03
C TYR A 252 -17.96 -4.19 -0.11
N ALA A 253 -17.59 -3.11 0.59
CA ALA A 253 -18.16 -1.79 0.32
C ALA A 253 -17.55 -1.24 -0.97
N THR A 254 -18.39 -0.92 -1.95
CA THR A 254 -17.94 -0.54 -3.30
C THR A 254 -17.80 0.97 -3.42
N LEU A 255 -16.65 1.41 -3.92
CA LEU A 255 -16.35 2.77 -4.32
C LEU A 255 -16.05 2.80 -5.82
N SER A 256 -16.73 3.67 -6.57
CA SER A 256 -16.45 3.83 -7.99
C SER A 256 -16.09 5.27 -8.32
N GLN A 257 -15.08 5.45 -9.16
CA GLN A 257 -14.67 6.76 -9.65
C GLN A 257 -14.98 6.88 -11.14
N PHE A 258 -15.90 7.79 -11.48
CA PHE A 258 -16.21 8.17 -12.85
C PHE A 258 -15.54 9.50 -13.18
N THR A 259 -14.76 9.55 -14.24
CA THR A 259 -14.40 10.81 -14.89
C THR A 259 -15.38 11.01 -16.04
N ARG A 260 -16.14 12.11 -16.03
CA ARG A 260 -16.93 12.48 -17.22
C ARG A 260 -15.98 12.71 -18.38
N PRO A 261 -16.18 12.13 -19.57
CA PRO A 261 -15.46 12.56 -20.75
C PRO A 261 -15.69 14.06 -20.96
N LYS A 262 -14.63 14.79 -21.26
CA LYS A 262 -14.78 16.17 -21.75
C LYS A 262 -15.42 16.10 -23.13
N PHE A 263 -16.65 16.57 -23.27
CA PHE A 263 -17.22 16.94 -24.54
C PHE A 263 -16.60 18.25 -24.99
#